data_419d6bf3e9276c67a3d0ba84314d4079
#
_entry.id   419d6bf3e9276c67a3d0ba84314d4079
#
_cell.length_a   1.000
_cell.length_b   1.000
_cell.length_c   1.000
_cell.angle_alpha   90.00
_cell.angle_beta   90.00
_cell.angle_gamma   90.00
#
_symmetry.space_group_name_H-M   'P 1'
#
loop_
_entity.id
_entity.type
_entity.pdbx_description
1 polymer ?
#
loop_
_entity_poly.entity_id
_entity_poly.type
_entity_poly.pdbx_seq_one_letter_code
_entity_poly.pdbx_strand_id
1 'polypeptide(L)'
;MHSEYYFEQAIEQSLTTVGGYVKGNPKDYDPRLALFPKDVVAFIQETQLKKWVKIYNSCKDETENRIVNDLAHALDTEGALSVLRQGFKCFGQKIKMAYFAPNTSINKTIQEQYDANIIKCTRQLHTEFNEIPDMVLSLNGIPLITLELKNEFSASGWNVEDAKIQFKKDRNAKGRLFEFKKRTLVHFAVDTCEVYMTTKLDGENTFFLPFNKGYLNGRGNPPVEGDVRTHYLWTETLARHSFMEIFARYMHL
;
A
#
# COMPACT_ATOMS: atom_id res chain seq x y z
N MET A 1 -6.97 -19.36 -16.10
CA MET A 1 -6.22 -18.12 -15.84
C MET A 1 -4.75 -18.43 -16.15
N HIS A 2 -4.27 -18.12 -17.38
CA HIS A 2 -3.01 -18.71 -17.91
C HIS A 2 -1.85 -17.71 -18.04
N SER A 3 -1.93 -16.51 -17.44
CA SER A 3 -0.82 -15.56 -17.40
C SER A 3 -0.84 -14.73 -16.11
N GLU A 4 0.32 -14.19 -15.72
CA GLU A 4 0.45 -13.25 -14.60
C GLU A 4 -0.49 -12.05 -14.75
N TYR A 5 -0.62 -11.53 -15.97
CA TYR A 5 -1.53 -10.41 -16.28
C TYR A 5 -2.98 -10.65 -15.83
N TYR A 6 -3.52 -11.85 -16.08
CA TYR A 6 -4.89 -12.17 -15.64
C TYR A 6 -5.00 -12.36 -14.13
N PHE A 7 -3.94 -12.83 -13.49
CA PHE A 7 -3.88 -12.95 -12.03
C PHE A 7 -3.87 -11.57 -11.37
N GLU A 8 -3.01 -10.64 -11.84
CA GLU A 8 -3.02 -9.25 -11.41
C GLU A 8 -4.39 -8.59 -11.63
N GLN A 9 -5.00 -8.80 -12.81
CA GLN A 9 -6.31 -8.22 -13.15
C GLN A 9 -7.42 -8.75 -12.22
N ALA A 10 -7.40 -10.03 -11.88
CA ALA A 10 -8.39 -10.63 -10.97
C ALA A 10 -8.28 -10.04 -9.57
N ILE A 11 -7.05 -9.85 -9.05
CA ILE A 11 -6.81 -9.20 -7.75
C ILE A 11 -7.28 -7.73 -7.80
N GLU A 12 -6.87 -6.96 -8.81
CA GLU A 12 -7.33 -5.57 -8.99
C GLU A 12 -8.86 -5.49 -9.02
N GLN A 13 -9.51 -6.35 -9.80
CA GLN A 13 -10.95 -6.38 -9.90
C GLN A 13 -11.61 -6.69 -8.56
N SER A 14 -11.13 -7.70 -7.83
CA SER A 14 -11.66 -8.04 -6.51
C SER A 14 -11.51 -6.86 -5.53
N LEU A 15 -10.33 -6.27 -5.43
CA LEU A 15 -10.08 -5.12 -4.55
C LEU A 15 -10.97 -3.92 -4.90
N THR A 16 -11.18 -3.65 -6.19
CA THR A 16 -11.92 -2.45 -6.63
C THR A 16 -13.43 -2.64 -6.67
N THR A 17 -13.95 -3.87 -6.72
CA THR A 17 -15.41 -4.14 -6.71
C THR A 17 -15.94 -4.38 -5.31
N VAL A 18 -15.27 -5.20 -4.52
CA VAL A 18 -15.73 -5.60 -3.16
C VAL A 18 -14.75 -5.24 -2.05
N GLY A 19 -13.47 -5.09 -2.36
CA GLY A 19 -12.42 -4.78 -1.38
C GLY A 19 -12.43 -3.34 -0.86
N GLY A 20 -13.20 -2.43 -1.48
CA GLY A 20 -13.32 -1.02 -1.06
C GLY A 20 -12.18 -0.12 -1.55
N TYR A 21 -11.48 -0.52 -2.60
CA TYR A 21 -10.41 0.24 -3.25
C TYR A 21 -10.91 1.00 -4.48
N VAL A 22 -10.18 2.05 -4.83
CA VAL A 22 -10.30 2.72 -6.13
C VAL A 22 -9.14 2.26 -7.02
N LYS A 23 -9.41 2.08 -8.31
CA LYS A 23 -8.35 1.80 -9.29
C LYS A 23 -7.40 2.98 -9.39
N GLY A 24 -6.11 2.73 -9.18
CA GLY A 24 -5.05 3.72 -9.32
C GLY A 24 -4.58 3.88 -10.77
N ASN A 25 -4.04 5.06 -11.08
CA ASN A 25 -3.36 5.32 -12.35
C ASN A 25 -1.85 5.46 -12.08
N PRO A 26 -0.97 4.61 -12.65
CA PRO A 26 0.48 4.70 -12.42
C PRO A 26 1.09 6.04 -12.86
N LYS A 27 0.43 6.78 -13.78
CA LYS A 27 0.89 8.11 -14.22
C LYS A 27 0.70 9.22 -13.16
N ASP A 28 -0.13 8.98 -12.13
CA ASP A 28 -0.33 9.93 -11.04
C ASP A 28 0.75 9.80 -9.93
N TYR A 29 1.63 8.82 -10.05
CA TYR A 29 2.73 8.60 -9.13
C TYR A 29 3.94 9.50 -9.46
N ASP A 30 4.50 10.15 -8.43
CA ASP A 30 5.80 10.84 -8.54
C ASP A 30 6.90 9.89 -8.01
N PRO A 31 7.74 9.33 -8.90
CA PRO A 31 8.78 8.39 -8.50
C PRO A 31 9.86 9.03 -7.62
N ARG A 32 10.13 10.35 -7.75
CA ARG A 32 11.14 11.06 -6.95
C ARG A 32 10.72 11.20 -5.48
N LEU A 33 9.43 11.32 -5.22
CA LEU A 33 8.87 11.46 -3.87
C LEU A 33 8.35 10.12 -3.34
N ALA A 34 8.16 9.15 -4.24
CA ALA A 34 7.47 7.89 -3.98
C ALA A 34 6.08 8.12 -3.35
N LEU A 35 5.28 9.00 -4.00
CA LEU A 35 3.95 9.42 -3.56
C LEU A 35 2.99 9.55 -4.75
N PHE A 36 1.70 9.63 -4.45
CA PHE A 36 0.64 10.07 -5.35
C PHE A 36 0.17 11.48 -4.94
N PRO A 37 0.80 12.56 -5.43
CA PRO A 37 0.55 13.92 -4.95
C PRO A 37 -0.91 14.36 -5.01
N LYS A 38 -1.62 14.01 -6.10
CA LYS A 38 -3.04 14.36 -6.26
C LYS A 38 -3.92 13.77 -5.16
N ASP A 39 -3.64 12.52 -4.74
CA ASP A 39 -4.41 11.86 -3.69
C ASP A 39 -4.11 12.47 -2.31
N VAL A 40 -2.85 12.86 -2.06
CA VAL A 40 -2.44 13.59 -0.85
C VAL A 40 -3.24 14.90 -0.75
N VAL A 41 -3.23 15.68 -1.81
CA VAL A 41 -3.94 16.98 -1.87
C VAL A 41 -5.43 16.79 -1.70
N ALA A 42 -6.06 15.90 -2.47
CA ALA A 42 -7.50 15.63 -2.41
C ALA A 42 -7.95 15.21 -1.01
N PHE A 43 -7.22 14.29 -0.37
CA PHE A 43 -7.54 13.86 0.99
C PHE A 43 -7.48 14.99 2.01
N ILE A 44 -6.44 15.85 1.94
CA ILE A 44 -6.28 16.96 2.88
C ILE A 44 -7.36 18.04 2.66
N GLN A 45 -7.67 18.34 1.41
CA GLN A 45 -8.73 19.30 1.08
C GLN A 45 -10.10 18.83 1.57
N GLU A 46 -10.43 17.56 1.34
CA GLU A 46 -11.71 16.96 1.76
C GLU A 46 -11.84 16.92 3.29
N THR A 47 -10.79 16.49 3.98
CA THR A 47 -10.91 16.19 5.42
C THR A 47 -10.43 17.32 6.34
N GLN A 48 -9.63 18.27 5.86
CA GLN A 48 -8.96 19.28 6.68
C GLN A 48 -8.97 20.68 6.04
N LEU A 49 -10.06 21.07 5.38
CA LEU A 49 -10.19 22.31 4.63
C LEU A 49 -9.73 23.56 5.42
N LYS A 50 -10.07 23.65 6.70
CA LYS A 50 -9.66 24.79 7.54
C LYS A 50 -8.13 24.91 7.65
N LYS A 51 -7.40 23.79 7.71
CA LYS A 51 -5.93 23.80 7.76
C LYS A 51 -5.35 24.08 6.38
N TRP A 52 -5.94 23.49 5.35
CA TRP A 52 -5.59 23.80 3.96
C TRP A 52 -5.65 25.30 3.68
N VAL A 53 -6.75 25.97 4.00
CA VAL A 53 -6.92 27.42 3.79
C VAL A 53 -5.86 28.23 4.53
N LYS A 54 -5.46 27.85 5.75
CA LYS A 54 -4.39 28.54 6.48
C LYS A 54 -3.04 28.42 5.76
N ILE A 55 -2.71 27.22 5.26
CA ILE A 55 -1.47 27.01 4.51
C ILE A 55 -1.53 27.77 3.18
N TYR A 56 -2.67 27.71 2.48
CA TYR A 56 -2.90 28.42 1.21
C TYR A 56 -2.71 29.94 1.36
N ASN A 57 -3.20 30.53 2.44
CA ASN A 57 -3.02 31.97 2.69
C ASN A 57 -1.53 32.36 2.80
N SER A 58 -0.67 31.44 3.22
CA SER A 58 0.78 31.65 3.34
C SER A 58 1.57 31.29 2.08
N CYS A 59 1.17 30.23 1.37
CA CYS A 59 1.96 29.65 0.25
C CYS A 59 1.36 29.92 -1.13
N LYS A 60 0.05 30.32 -1.21
CA LYS A 60 -0.65 30.57 -2.47
C LYS A 60 -0.50 29.39 -3.44
N ASP A 61 -0.04 29.63 -4.65
CA ASP A 61 0.08 28.64 -5.72
C ASP A 61 1.09 27.52 -5.40
N GLU A 62 2.00 27.73 -4.44
CA GLU A 62 2.97 26.73 -3.99
C GLU A 62 2.43 25.79 -2.90
N THR A 63 1.18 25.92 -2.52
CA THR A 63 0.59 25.17 -1.39
C THR A 63 0.67 23.65 -1.58
N GLU A 64 0.31 23.15 -2.75
CA GLU A 64 0.33 21.72 -3.05
C GLU A 64 1.75 21.16 -2.99
N ASN A 65 2.69 21.81 -3.69
CA ASN A 65 4.10 21.43 -3.69
C ASN A 65 4.68 21.44 -2.27
N ARG A 66 4.35 22.44 -1.49
CA ARG A 66 4.83 22.57 -0.12
C ARG A 66 4.33 21.44 0.77
N ILE A 67 3.02 21.15 0.74
CA ILE A 67 2.42 20.08 1.53
C ILE A 67 3.02 18.73 1.17
N VAL A 68 3.16 18.42 -0.14
CA VAL A 68 3.70 17.15 -0.62
C VAL A 68 5.18 17.00 -0.25
N ASN A 69 5.98 18.06 -0.34
CA ASN A 69 7.40 18.02 0.04
C ASN A 69 7.57 17.89 1.57
N ASP A 70 6.78 18.61 2.38
CA ASP A 70 6.81 18.49 3.83
C ASP A 70 6.37 17.08 4.29
N LEU A 71 5.37 16.49 3.60
CA LEU A 71 4.99 15.09 3.80
C LEU A 71 6.14 14.14 3.47
N ALA A 72 6.76 14.30 2.29
CA ALA A 72 7.88 13.46 1.87
C ALA A 72 9.03 13.52 2.89
N HIS A 73 9.36 14.71 3.37
CA HIS A 73 10.38 14.89 4.43
C HIS A 73 9.99 14.20 5.74
N ALA A 74 8.73 14.32 6.17
CA ALA A 74 8.25 13.63 7.38
C ALA A 74 8.32 12.11 7.24
N LEU A 75 7.93 11.57 6.08
CA LEU A 75 8.05 10.14 5.80
C LEU A 75 9.50 9.66 5.82
N ASP A 76 10.45 10.49 5.32
CA ASP A 76 11.87 10.16 5.29
C ASP A 76 12.52 10.21 6.71
N THR A 77 11.98 11.02 7.62
CA THR A 77 12.54 11.24 8.96
C THR A 77 11.82 10.49 10.07
N GLU A 78 10.48 10.42 10.03
CA GLU A 78 9.64 9.83 11.09
C GLU A 78 9.11 8.44 10.71
N GLY A 79 9.11 8.11 9.41
CA GLY A 79 8.58 6.87 8.85
C GLY A 79 7.07 6.89 8.62
N ALA A 80 6.63 6.07 7.65
CA ALA A 80 5.24 6.05 7.18
C ALA A 80 4.24 5.69 8.28
N LEU A 81 4.52 4.70 9.12
CA LEU A 81 3.62 4.30 10.21
C LEU A 81 3.38 5.42 11.22
N SER A 82 4.45 6.14 11.58
CA SER A 82 4.35 7.31 12.47
C SER A 82 3.51 8.41 11.84
N VAL A 83 3.80 8.75 10.58
CA VAL A 83 3.07 9.79 9.83
C VAL A 83 1.59 9.44 9.68
N LEU A 84 1.23 8.19 9.39
CA LEU A 84 -0.16 7.76 9.32
C LEU A 84 -0.90 7.94 10.66
N ARG A 85 -0.26 7.57 11.77
CA ARG A 85 -0.88 7.62 13.10
C ARG A 85 -0.83 9.02 13.73
N GLN A 86 0.27 9.73 13.56
CA GLN A 86 0.51 11.01 14.23
C GLN A 86 0.24 12.22 13.33
N GLY A 87 0.29 12.05 12.00
CA GLY A 87 0.33 13.14 11.03
C GLY A 87 1.71 13.80 10.94
N PHE A 88 1.81 14.86 10.17
CA PHE A 88 3.03 15.65 9.98
C PHE A 88 2.77 17.15 10.18
N LYS A 89 3.83 17.94 10.24
CA LYS A 89 3.73 19.40 10.40
C LYS A 89 3.98 20.09 9.06
N CYS A 90 3.11 21.04 8.70
CA CYS A 90 3.27 21.94 7.57
C CYS A 90 2.79 23.34 7.98
N PHE A 91 3.65 24.36 7.87
CA PHE A 91 3.35 25.73 8.26
C PHE A 91 2.64 25.87 9.63
N GLY A 92 3.20 25.20 10.65
CA GLY A 92 2.63 25.21 12.01
C GLY A 92 1.30 24.45 12.15
N GLN A 93 0.73 23.94 11.07
CA GLN A 93 -0.44 23.08 11.12
C GLN A 93 -0.03 21.61 11.26
N LYS A 94 -0.70 20.86 12.14
CA LYS A 94 -0.58 19.40 12.21
C LYS A 94 -1.59 18.78 11.25
N ILE A 95 -1.09 18.16 10.16
CA ILE A 95 -1.90 17.52 9.12
C ILE A 95 -1.97 16.02 9.41
N LYS A 96 -3.17 15.46 9.44
CA LYS A 96 -3.38 14.02 9.54
C LYS A 96 -3.31 13.38 8.15
N MET A 97 -2.71 12.19 8.09
CA MET A 97 -2.62 11.42 6.83
C MET A 97 -3.49 10.16 6.82
N ALA A 98 -4.18 9.85 7.89
CA ALA A 98 -5.22 8.84 7.92
C ALA A 98 -6.23 9.12 9.04
N TYR A 99 -7.46 8.67 8.84
CA TYR A 99 -8.48 8.56 9.87
C TYR A 99 -8.85 7.09 10.02
N PHE A 100 -8.65 6.53 11.19
CA PHE A 100 -8.95 5.13 11.48
C PHE A 100 -10.37 4.97 12.03
N ALA A 101 -10.91 3.76 11.90
CA ALA A 101 -12.27 3.48 12.34
C ALA A 101 -12.46 3.81 13.84
N PRO A 102 -13.56 4.47 14.21
CA PRO A 102 -13.87 4.70 15.61
C PRO A 102 -14.24 3.39 16.32
N ASN A 103 -13.94 3.31 17.62
CA ASN A 103 -14.34 2.15 18.42
C ASN A 103 -15.86 2.03 18.60
N THR A 104 -16.61 3.10 18.30
CA THR A 104 -18.08 3.14 18.38
C THR A 104 -18.65 3.93 17.21
N SER A 105 -19.73 3.45 16.62
CA SER A 105 -20.41 4.07 15.46
C SER A 105 -21.22 5.35 15.80
N ILE A 106 -21.12 5.88 17.02
CA ILE A 106 -21.96 6.97 17.52
C ILE A 106 -21.57 8.34 16.93
N ASN A 107 -20.32 8.52 16.53
CA ASN A 107 -19.83 9.81 16.04
C ASN A 107 -19.78 9.84 14.49
N LYS A 108 -20.82 10.44 13.90
CA LYS A 108 -20.94 10.58 12.44
C LYS A 108 -19.75 11.26 11.79
N THR A 109 -19.21 12.31 12.41
CA THR A 109 -18.07 13.05 11.85
C THR A 109 -16.82 12.19 11.75
N ILE A 110 -16.57 11.30 12.73
CA ILE A 110 -15.42 10.40 12.69
C ILE A 110 -15.63 9.33 11.61
N GLN A 111 -16.87 8.85 11.42
CA GLN A 111 -17.20 7.92 10.35
C GLN A 111 -17.01 8.56 8.98
N GLU A 112 -17.50 9.76 8.76
CA GLU A 112 -17.31 10.52 7.51
C GLU A 112 -15.82 10.71 7.19
N GLN A 113 -15.00 11.05 8.20
CA GLN A 113 -13.55 11.16 8.04
C GLN A 113 -12.88 9.81 7.71
N TYR A 114 -13.34 8.71 8.32
CA TYR A 114 -12.86 7.37 7.98
C TYR A 114 -13.23 6.99 6.54
N ASP A 115 -14.45 7.27 6.12
CA ASP A 115 -14.95 6.97 4.78
C ASP A 115 -14.24 7.80 3.70
N ALA A 116 -13.78 9.00 4.05
CA ALA A 116 -13.02 9.89 3.17
C ALA A 116 -11.58 9.42 2.89
N ASN A 117 -11.07 8.37 3.58
CA ASN A 117 -9.77 7.81 3.21
C ASN A 117 -9.79 7.27 1.77
N ILE A 118 -8.79 7.64 0.99
CA ILE A 118 -8.59 7.20 -0.39
C ILE A 118 -7.65 6.00 -0.38
N ILE A 119 -8.16 4.80 -0.64
CA ILE A 119 -7.35 3.59 -0.76
C ILE A 119 -7.33 3.18 -2.22
N LYS A 120 -6.14 3.02 -2.80
CA LYS A 120 -5.98 2.68 -4.21
C LYS A 120 -5.14 1.43 -4.42
N CYS A 121 -5.51 0.68 -5.46
CA CYS A 121 -4.73 -0.40 -6.04
C CYS A 121 -4.19 0.07 -7.39
N THR A 122 -2.86 0.14 -7.52
CA THR A 122 -2.18 0.59 -8.74
C THR A 122 -1.28 -0.51 -9.26
N ARG A 123 -1.47 -0.92 -10.53
CA ARG A 123 -0.64 -1.94 -11.18
C ARG A 123 0.49 -1.29 -11.98
N GLN A 124 1.59 -2.03 -12.14
CA GLN A 124 2.71 -1.72 -13.03
C GLN A 124 3.25 -0.30 -12.81
N LEU A 125 3.57 0.00 -11.56
CA LEU A 125 4.06 1.31 -11.14
C LEU A 125 5.56 1.44 -11.44
N HIS A 126 5.97 2.53 -12.08
CA HIS A 126 7.38 2.79 -12.39
C HIS A 126 8.06 3.58 -11.28
N THR A 127 9.11 3.00 -10.67
CA THR A 127 9.92 3.65 -9.62
C THR A 127 11.01 4.56 -10.20
N GLU A 128 11.71 5.28 -9.34
CA GLU A 128 12.85 6.13 -9.71
C GLU A 128 14.03 5.36 -10.35
N PHE A 129 14.13 4.05 -10.09
CA PHE A 129 15.15 3.16 -10.64
C PHE A 129 14.65 2.29 -11.80
N ASN A 130 13.51 2.66 -12.40
CA ASN A 130 12.84 1.90 -13.47
C ASN A 130 12.41 0.48 -13.08
N GLU A 131 12.27 0.21 -11.80
CA GLU A 131 11.67 -1.02 -11.31
C GLU A 131 10.16 -0.94 -11.46
N ILE A 132 9.52 -2.08 -11.68
CA ILE A 132 8.07 -2.13 -11.91
C ILE A 132 7.49 -3.21 -10.99
N PRO A 133 7.09 -2.87 -9.73
CA PRO A 133 6.29 -3.80 -8.93
C PRO A 133 4.94 -4.06 -9.59
N ASP A 134 4.49 -5.31 -9.52
CA ASP A 134 3.26 -5.73 -10.19
C ASP A 134 2.04 -4.99 -9.63
N MET A 135 2.01 -4.77 -8.31
CA MET A 135 0.91 -4.07 -7.66
C MET A 135 1.37 -3.27 -6.44
N VAL A 136 0.83 -2.07 -6.29
CA VAL A 136 1.05 -1.18 -5.14
C VAL A 136 -0.29 -0.76 -4.54
N LEU A 137 -0.43 -0.93 -3.23
CA LEU A 137 -1.58 -0.43 -2.47
C LEU A 137 -1.18 0.83 -1.71
N SER A 138 -1.97 1.88 -1.89
CA SER A 138 -1.71 3.19 -1.28
C SER A 138 -2.89 3.66 -0.42
N LEU A 139 -2.58 4.46 0.59
CA LEU A 139 -3.53 5.15 1.46
C LEU A 139 -3.26 6.65 1.41
N ASN A 140 -4.25 7.42 0.97
CA ASN A 140 -4.19 8.88 0.90
C ASN A 140 -2.92 9.40 0.19
N GLY A 141 -2.52 8.71 -0.87
CA GLY A 141 -1.35 9.04 -1.67
C GLY A 141 -0.02 8.47 -1.17
N ILE A 142 0.01 7.76 -0.03
CA ILE A 142 1.22 7.10 0.50
C ILE A 142 1.19 5.62 0.11
N PRO A 143 2.15 5.10 -0.68
CA PRO A 143 2.32 3.68 -0.91
C PRO A 143 2.63 2.94 0.39
N LEU A 144 1.92 1.86 0.70
CA LEU A 144 2.09 1.12 1.94
C LEU A 144 2.42 -0.36 1.76
N ILE A 145 1.96 -0.96 0.66
CA ILE A 145 2.16 -2.37 0.37
C ILE A 145 2.58 -2.52 -1.10
N THR A 146 3.56 -3.40 -1.36
CA THR A 146 3.88 -3.88 -2.70
C THR A 146 3.64 -5.39 -2.80
N LEU A 147 3.19 -5.85 -3.96
CA LEU A 147 3.03 -7.26 -4.28
C LEU A 147 3.82 -7.58 -5.55
N GLU A 148 4.55 -8.70 -5.50
CA GLU A 148 5.08 -9.40 -6.67
C GLU A 148 4.27 -10.66 -6.86
N LEU A 149 3.73 -10.85 -8.05
CA LEU A 149 2.71 -11.84 -8.36
C LEU A 149 3.24 -12.84 -9.39
N LYS A 150 3.15 -14.12 -9.09
CA LYS A 150 3.51 -15.20 -10.01
C LYS A 150 2.34 -16.14 -10.23
N ASN A 151 2.29 -16.74 -11.40
CA ASN A 151 1.25 -17.70 -11.73
C ASN A 151 1.90 -19.00 -12.22
N GLU A 152 1.91 -20.02 -11.38
CA GLU A 152 2.49 -21.33 -11.68
C GLU A 152 1.85 -22.03 -12.90
N PHE A 153 0.60 -21.66 -13.24
CA PHE A 153 -0.08 -22.16 -14.43
C PHE A 153 0.25 -21.36 -15.70
N SER A 154 1.15 -20.39 -15.61
CA SER A 154 1.68 -19.70 -16.78
C SER A 154 2.65 -20.59 -17.56
N ALA A 155 2.93 -20.24 -18.82
CA ALA A 155 3.89 -20.99 -19.64
C ALA A 155 5.33 -21.00 -19.07
N SER A 156 5.67 -20.03 -18.22
CA SER A 156 6.96 -19.93 -17.54
C SER A 156 7.06 -20.85 -16.31
N GLY A 157 5.92 -21.28 -15.73
CA GLY A 157 5.89 -22.09 -14.52
C GLY A 157 6.42 -21.39 -13.27
N TRP A 158 6.53 -20.06 -13.30
CA TRP A 158 7.05 -19.27 -12.17
C TRP A 158 6.11 -19.31 -10.97
N ASN A 159 6.69 -19.34 -9.79
CA ASN A 159 5.99 -19.51 -8.52
C ASN A 159 6.44 -18.47 -7.48
N VAL A 160 6.03 -18.64 -6.24
CA VAL A 160 6.32 -17.71 -5.15
C VAL A 160 7.82 -17.53 -4.87
N GLU A 161 8.66 -18.54 -5.15
CA GLU A 161 10.12 -18.42 -4.99
C GLU A 161 10.68 -17.39 -6.00
N ASP A 162 10.15 -17.38 -7.24
CA ASP A 162 10.55 -16.40 -8.25
C ASP A 162 10.12 -14.98 -7.83
N ALA A 163 8.94 -14.81 -7.22
CA ALA A 163 8.52 -13.55 -6.64
C ALA A 163 9.45 -13.07 -5.50
N LYS A 164 9.89 -13.99 -4.64
CA LYS A 164 10.90 -13.68 -3.59
C LYS A 164 12.26 -13.32 -4.18
N ILE A 165 12.69 -14.00 -5.23
CA ILE A 165 13.93 -13.69 -5.95
C ILE A 165 13.85 -12.30 -6.58
N GLN A 166 12.72 -11.92 -7.16
CA GLN A 166 12.49 -10.61 -7.74
C GLN A 166 12.65 -9.50 -6.69
N PHE A 167 12.09 -9.66 -5.49
CA PHE A 167 12.33 -8.71 -4.39
C PHE A 167 13.80 -8.65 -3.95
N LYS A 168 14.51 -9.76 -3.96
CA LYS A 168 15.91 -9.83 -3.52
C LYS A 168 16.87 -9.20 -4.53
N LYS A 169 16.63 -9.40 -5.82
CA LYS A 169 17.57 -9.04 -6.90
C LYS A 169 17.19 -7.80 -7.69
N ASP A 170 15.88 -7.60 -7.93
CA ASP A 170 15.39 -6.63 -8.88
C ASP A 170 14.76 -5.40 -8.19
N ARG A 171 14.73 -5.37 -6.85
CA ARG A 171 14.20 -4.24 -6.07
C ARG A 171 15.30 -3.60 -5.24
N ASN A 172 15.51 -2.31 -5.45
CA ASN A 172 16.50 -1.54 -4.72
C ASN A 172 15.99 -1.20 -3.31
N ALA A 173 16.49 -1.92 -2.31
CA ALA A 173 16.12 -1.70 -0.91
C ALA A 173 16.43 -0.27 -0.39
N LYS A 174 17.24 0.52 -1.12
CA LYS A 174 17.54 1.94 -0.81
C LYS A 174 16.70 2.90 -1.65
N GLY A 175 15.92 2.41 -2.61
CA GLY A 175 14.96 3.21 -3.37
C GLY A 175 13.83 3.70 -2.46
N ARG A 176 13.35 4.93 -2.63
CA ARG A 176 12.37 5.54 -1.74
C ARG A 176 11.11 4.71 -1.53
N LEU A 177 10.64 4.01 -2.56
CA LEU A 177 9.47 3.14 -2.45
C LEU A 177 9.73 1.98 -1.49
N PHE A 178 10.93 1.40 -1.52
CA PHE A 178 11.30 0.15 -0.82
C PHE A 178 12.12 0.38 0.46
N GLU A 179 12.59 1.61 0.71
CA GLU A 179 13.43 1.89 1.87
C GLU A 179 12.65 1.67 3.17
N PHE A 180 13.25 0.89 4.07
CA PHE A 180 12.62 0.42 5.29
C PHE A 180 11.98 1.53 6.10
N LYS A 181 10.70 1.38 6.46
CA LYS A 181 9.83 2.29 7.21
C LYS A 181 9.41 3.58 6.51
N LYS A 182 10.01 3.96 5.36
CA LYS A 182 9.80 5.30 4.80
C LYS A 182 8.53 5.41 3.94
N ARG A 183 8.20 4.38 3.16
CA ARG A 183 6.98 4.33 2.33
C ARG A 183 6.29 3.00 2.54
N THR A 184 6.60 2.01 1.69
CA THR A 184 6.02 0.68 1.82
C THR A 184 6.49 0.01 3.12
N LEU A 185 5.53 -0.58 3.81
CA LEU A 185 5.72 -1.18 5.12
C LEU A 185 5.67 -2.71 5.05
N VAL A 186 5.04 -3.25 4.00
CA VAL A 186 4.93 -4.70 3.77
C VAL A 186 5.13 -5.00 2.29
N HIS A 187 5.86 -6.07 2.02
CA HIS A 187 6.10 -6.61 0.69
C HIS A 187 5.60 -8.06 0.65
N PHE A 188 4.68 -8.36 -0.25
CA PHE A 188 4.12 -9.69 -0.43
C PHE A 188 4.64 -10.34 -1.71
N ALA A 189 5.25 -11.53 -1.58
CA ALA A 189 5.51 -12.45 -2.67
C ALA A 189 4.36 -13.45 -2.73
N VAL A 190 3.68 -13.54 -3.86
CA VAL A 190 2.40 -14.26 -3.98
C VAL A 190 2.37 -15.08 -5.25
N ASP A 191 1.92 -16.32 -5.15
CA ASP A 191 1.43 -17.09 -6.29
C ASP A 191 0.00 -17.59 -6.04
N THR A 192 -0.50 -18.48 -6.86
CA THR A 192 -1.85 -19.02 -6.74
C THR A 192 -2.02 -19.98 -5.55
N CYS A 193 -0.92 -20.44 -4.94
CA CYS A 193 -0.90 -21.42 -3.86
C CYS A 193 -0.40 -20.89 -2.53
N GLU A 194 0.62 -20.03 -2.53
CA GLU A 194 1.33 -19.59 -1.32
C GLU A 194 1.53 -18.06 -1.29
N VAL A 195 1.60 -17.52 -0.06
CA VAL A 195 1.91 -16.12 0.24
C VAL A 195 3.07 -16.06 1.22
N TYR A 196 4.03 -15.21 0.93
CA TYR A 196 5.10 -14.83 1.85
C TYR A 196 5.17 -13.32 1.99
N MET A 197 5.60 -12.85 3.15
CA MET A 197 5.72 -11.43 3.42
C MET A 197 7.07 -11.06 4.04
N THR A 198 7.48 -9.82 3.82
CA THR A 198 8.56 -9.19 4.58
C THR A 198 8.21 -7.73 4.84
N THR A 199 8.77 -7.16 5.90
CA THR A 199 8.66 -5.72 6.20
C THR A 199 9.94 -4.97 5.86
N LYS A 200 11.03 -5.68 5.53
CA LYS A 200 12.32 -5.08 5.21
C LYS A 200 12.99 -5.82 4.07
N LEU A 201 13.31 -5.11 3.01
CA LEU A 201 14.19 -5.62 1.96
C LEU A 201 15.66 -5.39 2.36
N ASP A 202 16.50 -6.40 2.10
CA ASP A 202 17.94 -6.40 2.41
C ASP A 202 18.73 -7.18 1.33
N GLY A 203 18.36 -6.98 0.06
CA GLY A 203 18.92 -7.71 -1.06
C GLY A 203 18.80 -9.23 -0.87
N GLU A 204 19.85 -9.97 -1.14
CA GLU A 204 19.87 -11.43 -0.98
C GLU A 204 19.57 -11.91 0.46
N ASN A 205 19.83 -11.07 1.46
CA ASN A 205 19.56 -11.36 2.88
C ASN A 205 18.11 -11.13 3.28
N THR A 206 17.24 -10.69 2.35
CA THR A 206 15.82 -10.48 2.64
C THR A 206 15.19 -11.77 3.17
N PHE A 207 14.63 -11.70 4.38
CA PHE A 207 13.96 -12.81 5.01
C PHE A 207 12.45 -12.70 4.81
N PHE A 208 11.83 -13.76 4.30
CA PHE A 208 10.40 -13.84 4.09
C PHE A 208 9.74 -14.76 5.10
N LEU A 209 8.68 -14.29 5.72
CA LEU A 209 7.82 -15.07 6.60
C LEU A 209 6.65 -15.67 5.78
N PRO A 210 6.30 -16.95 6.00
CA PRO A 210 5.08 -17.50 5.42
C PRO A 210 3.86 -16.78 5.98
N PHE A 211 2.93 -16.42 5.09
CA PHE A 211 1.66 -15.76 5.43
C PHE A 211 0.48 -16.63 5.01
N ASN A 212 0.61 -17.92 5.19
CA ASN A 212 -0.37 -18.94 4.80
C ASN A 212 -1.30 -19.31 5.95
N LYS A 213 -2.55 -19.72 5.63
CA LYS A 213 -3.55 -20.15 6.63
C LYS A 213 -3.19 -21.48 7.31
N GLY A 214 -2.31 -22.27 6.70
CA GLY A 214 -2.05 -23.66 7.09
C GLY A 214 -3.07 -24.63 6.47
N TYR A 215 -2.61 -25.87 6.18
CA TYR A 215 -3.46 -26.91 5.62
C TYR A 215 -2.98 -28.29 6.03
N LEU A 216 -3.88 -29.18 6.48
CA LEU A 216 -3.60 -30.56 6.88
C LEU A 216 -2.43 -30.69 7.86
N ASN A 217 -2.41 -29.85 8.92
CA ASN A 217 -1.34 -29.77 9.92
C ASN A 217 0.05 -29.38 9.34
N GLY A 218 0.08 -28.82 8.15
CA GLY A 218 1.29 -28.34 7.46
C GLY A 218 1.20 -26.89 7.02
N ARG A 219 2.22 -26.47 6.26
CA ARG A 219 2.26 -25.16 5.59
C ARG A 219 1.34 -25.17 4.36
N GLY A 220 1.07 -23.99 3.83
CA GLY A 220 0.27 -23.79 2.61
C GLY A 220 -1.14 -23.35 2.91
N ASN A 221 -2.01 -23.40 1.92
CA ASN A 221 -3.38 -22.93 1.99
C ASN A 221 -4.37 -24.01 1.54
N PRO A 222 -5.57 -24.11 2.14
CA PRO A 222 -6.59 -25.06 1.71
C PRO A 222 -7.02 -24.75 0.27
N PRO A 223 -7.36 -25.79 -0.52
CA PRO A 223 -7.96 -25.59 -1.83
C PRO A 223 -9.29 -24.86 -1.71
N VAL A 224 -9.61 -24.03 -2.71
CA VAL A 224 -10.85 -23.27 -2.79
C VAL A 224 -11.52 -23.59 -4.11
N GLU A 225 -12.79 -23.95 -4.07
CA GLU A 225 -13.55 -24.28 -5.27
C GLU A 225 -13.76 -23.02 -6.13
N GLY A 226 -13.34 -23.07 -7.38
CA GLY A 226 -13.52 -21.98 -8.34
C GLY A 226 -12.58 -20.78 -8.16
N ASP A 227 -11.64 -20.81 -7.20
CA ASP A 227 -10.69 -19.72 -6.95
C ASP A 227 -9.29 -20.25 -6.61
N VAL A 228 -8.31 -19.35 -6.53
CA VAL A 228 -6.95 -19.66 -6.11
C VAL A 228 -6.85 -19.75 -4.58
N ARG A 229 -5.90 -20.56 -4.08
CA ARG A 229 -5.74 -20.78 -2.63
C ARG A 229 -5.36 -19.53 -1.85
N THR A 230 -4.77 -18.54 -2.52
CA THR A 230 -4.29 -17.29 -1.95
C THR A 230 -5.32 -16.17 -1.96
N HIS A 231 -6.56 -16.44 -2.44
CA HIS A 231 -7.63 -15.43 -2.55
C HIS A 231 -7.91 -14.68 -1.24
N TYR A 232 -7.75 -15.31 -0.07
CA TYR A 232 -7.96 -14.68 1.24
C TYR A 232 -7.10 -13.42 1.44
N LEU A 233 -5.94 -13.33 0.76
CA LEU A 233 -5.07 -12.17 0.90
C LEU A 233 -5.81 -10.89 0.52
N TRP A 234 -6.51 -10.88 -0.61
CA TRP A 234 -7.22 -9.67 -1.09
C TRP A 234 -8.69 -9.63 -0.69
N THR A 235 -9.32 -10.75 -0.39
CA THR A 235 -10.73 -10.76 0.03
C THR A 235 -10.93 -10.56 1.53
N GLU A 236 -9.93 -10.91 2.35
CA GLU A 236 -9.99 -10.83 3.81
C GLU A 236 -8.94 -9.86 4.37
N THR A 237 -7.64 -10.16 4.14
CA THR A 237 -6.52 -9.43 4.78
C THR A 237 -6.38 -8.00 4.27
N LEU A 238 -6.42 -7.82 2.94
CA LEU A 238 -6.25 -6.52 2.29
C LEU A 238 -7.58 -5.81 2.00
N ALA A 239 -8.73 -6.40 2.34
CA ALA A 239 -10.00 -5.68 2.28
C ALA A 239 -9.95 -4.41 3.15
N ARG A 240 -10.60 -3.31 2.69
CA ARG A 240 -10.49 -1.96 3.25
C ARG A 240 -10.44 -1.91 4.77
N HIS A 241 -11.38 -2.55 5.45
CA HIS A 241 -11.45 -2.49 6.91
C HIS A 241 -10.25 -3.15 7.57
N SER A 242 -9.91 -4.37 7.16
CA SER A 242 -8.75 -5.11 7.68
C SER A 242 -7.44 -4.38 7.37
N PHE A 243 -7.26 -3.88 6.14
CA PHE A 243 -6.12 -3.05 5.75
C PHE A 243 -5.95 -1.84 6.69
N MET A 244 -7.02 -1.09 6.96
CA MET A 244 -6.96 0.06 7.87
C MET A 244 -6.63 -0.35 9.31
N GLU A 245 -7.21 -1.43 9.81
CA GLU A 245 -6.94 -1.95 11.17
C GLU A 245 -5.48 -2.43 11.34
N ILE A 246 -4.88 -3.04 10.30
CA ILE A 246 -3.47 -3.45 10.33
C ILE A 246 -2.58 -2.25 10.64
N PHE A 247 -2.75 -1.13 9.92
CA PHE A 247 -1.93 0.06 10.13
C PHE A 247 -2.33 0.85 11.39
N ALA A 248 -3.60 0.79 11.79
CA ALA A 248 -4.07 1.44 13.01
C ALA A 248 -3.46 0.81 14.27
N ARG A 249 -3.47 -0.53 14.37
CA ARG A 249 -3.31 -1.25 15.64
C ARG A 249 -2.27 -2.36 15.63
N TYR A 250 -2.22 -3.16 14.56
CA TYR A 250 -1.48 -4.43 14.60
C TYR A 250 -0.03 -4.32 14.13
N MET A 251 0.28 -3.33 13.30
CA MET A 251 1.65 -3.15 12.81
C MET A 251 2.55 -2.48 13.86
N HIS A 252 3.70 -3.09 14.11
CA HIS A 252 4.79 -2.58 14.93
C HIS A 252 6.11 -2.76 14.17
N LEU A 253 6.94 -1.72 14.08
CA LEU A 253 8.18 -1.70 13.28
C LEU A 253 9.37 -1.19 14.10
#